data_3da7ad02c7093f5c9686c2e3956b0e76
#
_entry.id   3da7ad02c7093f5c9686c2e3956b0e76
#
_cell.length_a   1.000
_cell.length_b   1.000
_cell.length_c   1.000
_cell.angle_alpha   90.00
_cell.angle_beta   90.00
_cell.angle_gamma   90.00
#
_symmetry.space_group_name_H-M   'P 1'
#
loop_
_entity.id
_entity.type
_entity.pdbx_description
1 polymer ?
#
loop_
_entity_poly.entity_id
_entity_poly.type
_entity_poly.pdbx_seq_one_letter_code
_entity_poly.pdbx_strand_id
1 'polypeptide(L)' 'MCIAGGSFLNISANKLLKPFFKKIHIPPFTDDTGIHFGAAAWASYKFKERIKVPHNIALLGKSYTDNDIENAINLLP' A
#
# COMPACT_ATOMS: atom_id res chain seq x y z
N MET A 1 2.49 -2.72 17.36
CA MET A 1 2.70 -1.33 16.90
C MET A 1 2.20 -1.18 15.48
N CYS A 2 1.45 -0.13 15.17
CA CYS A 2 1.07 0.25 13.80
C CYS A 2 1.84 1.51 13.44
N ILE A 3 2.37 1.55 12.23
CA ILE A 3 3.25 2.61 11.76
C ILE A 3 2.64 3.26 10.52
N ALA A 4 2.66 4.59 10.46
CA ALA A 4 2.27 5.40 9.33
C ALA A 4 3.19 6.62 9.21
N GLY A 5 3.22 7.22 8.03
CA GLY A 5 4.07 8.37 7.69
C GLY A 5 5.18 7.99 6.72
N GLY A 6 5.56 8.93 5.84
CA GLY A 6 6.54 8.70 4.76
C GLY A 6 7.92 8.27 5.26
N SER A 7 8.32 8.68 6.47
CA SER A 7 9.59 8.25 7.07
C SER A 7 9.70 6.72 7.22
N PHE A 8 8.58 6.01 7.31
CA PHE A 8 8.55 4.56 7.45
C PHE A 8 8.59 3.79 6.13
N LEU A 9 8.81 4.47 5.02
CA LEU A 9 9.28 3.85 3.78
C LEU A 9 10.74 3.40 3.89
N ASN A 10 11.47 3.88 4.91
CA ASN A 10 12.84 3.47 5.19
C ASN A 10 12.87 2.09 5.86
N ILE A 11 13.08 1.06 5.06
CA ILE A 11 13.13 -0.34 5.53
C ILE A 11 14.28 -0.64 6.49
N SER A 12 15.40 0.05 6.36
CA SER A 12 16.56 -0.09 7.25
C SER A 12 16.23 0.41 8.65
N ALA A 13 15.58 1.56 8.77
CA ALA A 13 15.11 2.08 10.04
C ALA A 13 14.05 1.16 10.67
N ASN A 14 13.10 0.69 9.86
CA ASN A 14 12.04 -0.21 10.32
C ASN A 14 12.59 -1.53 10.89
N LYS A 15 13.67 -2.05 10.30
CA LYS A 15 14.35 -3.25 10.79
C LYS A 15 14.87 -3.07 12.22
N LEU A 16 15.34 -1.88 12.57
CA LEU A 16 15.85 -1.57 13.90
C LEU A 16 14.76 -1.55 14.98
N LEU A 17 13.51 -1.33 14.59
CA LEU A 17 12.37 -1.34 15.51
C LEU A 17 11.91 -2.75 15.88
N LYS A 18 12.20 -3.75 15.05
CA LYS A 18 11.71 -5.13 15.23
C LYS A 18 12.00 -5.74 16.61
N PRO A 19 13.18 -5.57 17.22
CA PRO A 19 13.47 -6.14 18.55
C PRO A 19 12.63 -5.55 19.70
N PHE A 20 12.10 -4.34 19.52
CA PHE A 20 11.38 -3.62 20.58
C PHE A 20 9.88 -3.93 20.62
N PHE A 21 9.33 -4.58 19.59
CA PHE A 21 7.89 -4.82 19.48
C PHE A 21 7.59 -6.24 19.05
N LYS A 22 6.65 -6.89 19.75
CA LYS A 22 6.19 -8.26 19.42
C LYS A 22 5.57 -8.36 18.02
N LYS A 23 4.84 -7.32 17.61
CA LYS A 23 4.23 -7.21 16.28
C LYS A 23 4.34 -5.78 15.79
N ILE A 24 4.78 -5.61 14.56
CA ILE A 24 4.79 -4.34 13.85
C ILE A 24 3.94 -4.52 12.59
N HIS A 25 3.00 -3.61 12.37
CA HIS A 25 2.21 -3.52 11.15
C HIS A 25 2.62 -2.26 10.40
N ILE A 26 3.11 -2.44 9.20
CA ILE A 26 3.52 -1.38 8.28
C ILE A 26 2.74 -1.62 6.99
N PRO A 27 1.77 -0.77 6.62
CA PRO A 27 1.06 -0.92 5.36
C PRO A 27 1.99 -0.61 4.18
N PRO A 28 1.71 -1.11 2.96
CA PRO A 28 2.55 -0.86 1.78
C PRO A 28 2.51 0.59 1.31
N PHE A 29 1.61 1.41 1.83
CA PHE A 29 1.41 2.84 1.56
C PHE A 29 1.44 3.62 2.88
N THR A 30 2.60 3.74 3.49
CA THR A 30 2.78 4.45 4.77
C THR A 30 2.72 5.97 4.62
N ASP A 31 2.94 6.50 3.44
CA ASP A 31 2.89 7.92 3.10
C ASP A 31 1.45 8.45 2.92
N ASP A 32 1.32 9.68 2.46
CA ASP A 32 0.03 10.35 2.26
C ASP A 32 -0.89 9.63 1.26
N THR A 33 -0.34 8.78 0.40
CA THR A 33 -1.14 7.97 -0.55
C THR A 33 -2.05 6.95 0.13
N GLY A 34 -1.79 6.62 1.41
CA GLY A 34 -2.62 5.72 2.21
C GLY A 34 -3.81 6.38 2.91
N ILE A 35 -3.93 7.71 2.90
CA ILE A 35 -4.97 8.44 3.65
C ILE A 35 -6.38 8.05 3.21
N HIS A 36 -6.62 7.95 1.91
CA HIS A 36 -7.94 7.56 1.37
C HIS A 36 -8.34 6.14 1.78
N PHE A 37 -7.39 5.22 1.84
CA PHE A 37 -7.65 3.87 2.35
C PHE A 37 -8.02 3.90 3.84
N GLY A 38 -7.28 4.66 4.65
CA GLY A 38 -7.56 4.83 6.08
C GLY A 38 -8.92 5.46 6.33
N ALA A 39 -9.32 6.45 5.53
CA ALA A 39 -10.63 7.08 5.61
C ALA A 39 -11.75 6.08 5.30
N ALA A 40 -11.61 5.29 4.23
CA ALA A 40 -12.56 4.25 3.87
C ALA A 40 -12.67 3.17 4.95
N ALA A 41 -11.54 2.73 5.51
CA ALA A 41 -11.49 1.76 6.59
C ALA A 41 -12.20 2.28 7.86
N TRP A 42 -11.98 3.55 8.20
CA TRP A 42 -12.64 4.18 9.33
C TRP A 42 -14.15 4.29 9.15
N ALA A 43 -14.60 4.70 7.97
CA ALA A 43 -16.03 4.77 7.65
C ALA A 43 -16.68 3.39 7.77
N SER A 44 -16.08 2.36 7.17
CA SER A 44 -16.57 0.98 7.27
C SER A 44 -16.65 0.49 8.71
N TYR A 45 -15.67 0.78 9.53
CA TYR A 45 -15.69 0.46 10.96
C TYR A 45 -16.86 1.15 11.68
N LYS A 46 -17.11 2.43 11.38
CA LYS A 46 -18.23 3.19 11.96
C LYS A 46 -19.59 2.60 11.58
N PHE A 47 -19.75 2.18 10.34
CA PHE A 47 -20.97 1.54 9.84
C PHE A 47 -21.07 0.05 10.15
N LYS A 48 -20.11 -0.51 10.91
CA LYS A 48 -20.01 -1.94 11.27
C LYS A 48 -19.96 -2.87 10.06
N GLU A 49 -19.43 -2.39 8.96
CA GLU A 49 -19.17 -3.18 7.77
C GLU A 49 -17.76 -3.77 7.81
N ARG A 50 -17.55 -4.92 7.15
CA ARG A 50 -16.23 -5.53 7.01
C ARG A 50 -15.65 -5.24 5.65
N ILE A 51 -14.49 -4.59 5.63
CA ILE A 51 -13.70 -4.45 4.41
C ILE A 51 -12.91 -5.74 4.17
N LYS A 52 -12.99 -6.26 2.94
CA LYS A 52 -12.05 -7.29 2.46
C LYS A 52 -10.86 -6.58 1.83
N VAL A 53 -9.71 -6.68 2.46
CA VAL A 53 -8.46 -6.11 1.94
C VAL A 53 -7.78 -7.15 1.05
N PRO A 54 -7.58 -6.90 -0.25
CA PRO A 54 -6.88 -7.82 -1.12
C PRO A 54 -5.38 -7.88 -0.77
N HIS A 55 -4.75 -9.03 -1.03
CA HIS A 55 -3.32 -9.20 -0.78
C HIS A 55 -2.44 -8.22 -1.55
N ASN A 56 -2.86 -7.86 -2.74
CA ASN A 56 -2.14 -6.97 -3.64
C ASN A 56 -2.66 -5.52 -3.60
N ILE A 57 -3.10 -5.06 -2.45
CA ILE A 57 -3.74 -3.74 -2.29
C ILE A 57 -2.89 -2.56 -2.83
N ALA A 58 -1.58 -2.72 -2.91
CA ALA A 58 -0.70 -1.73 -3.51
C ALA A 58 -0.58 -1.83 -5.04
N LEU A 59 -1.17 -2.86 -5.65
CA LEU A 59 -1.04 -3.19 -7.07
C LEU A 59 -2.42 -3.27 -7.75
N LEU A 60 -3.29 -2.30 -7.48
CA LEU A 60 -4.66 -2.27 -8.00
C LEU A 60 -4.79 -1.55 -9.36
N GLY A 61 -3.67 -1.09 -9.92
CA GLY A 61 -3.65 -0.46 -11.23
C GLY A 61 -3.97 -1.43 -12.38
N LYS A 62 -4.21 -0.86 -13.56
CA LYS A 62 -4.42 -1.65 -14.78
C LYS A 62 -3.17 -2.48 -15.10
N SER A 63 -3.36 -3.75 -15.41
CA SER A 63 -2.31 -4.59 -15.97
C SER A 63 -2.27 -4.48 -17.49
N TYR A 64 -1.07 -4.54 -18.06
CA TYR A 64 -0.83 -4.52 -19.49
C TYR A 64 -0.17 -5.82 -19.93
N THR A 65 -0.53 -6.32 -21.10
CA THR A 65 0.11 -7.47 -21.73
C THR A 65 1.42 -7.04 -22.40
N ASP A 66 2.31 -8.00 -22.68
CA ASP A 66 3.55 -7.72 -23.41
C ASP A 66 3.25 -7.09 -24.77
N ASN A 67 2.17 -7.52 -25.43
CA ASN A 67 1.73 -6.96 -26.71
C ASN A 67 1.27 -5.50 -26.57
N ASP A 68 0.59 -5.12 -25.48
CA ASP A 68 0.22 -3.71 -25.22
C ASP A 68 1.48 -2.84 -25.06
N ILE A 69 2.49 -3.38 -24.37
CA ILE A 69 3.77 -2.69 -24.14
C ILE A 69 4.51 -2.52 -25.47
N GLU A 70 4.61 -3.58 -26.26
CA GLU A 70 5.30 -3.58 -27.56
C GLU A 70 4.64 -2.60 -28.53
N ASN A 71 3.31 -2.60 -28.62
CA ASN A 71 2.56 -1.64 -29.42
C ASN A 71 2.79 -0.18 -28.96
N ALA A 72 2.86 0.07 -27.65
CA ALA A 72 3.13 1.39 -27.12
C ALA A 72 4.55 1.87 -27.48
N ILE A 73 5.55 0.98 -27.40
CA ILE A 73 6.93 1.29 -27.77
C ILE A 73 7.03 1.64 -29.25
N ASN A 74 6.35 0.89 -30.13
CA ASN A 74 6.35 1.12 -31.58
C ASN A 74 5.68 2.45 -31.98
N LEU A 75 4.88 3.05 -31.11
CA LEU A 75 4.26 4.38 -31.32
C LEU A 75 5.17 5.53 -30.87
N LEU A 76 6.26 5.25 -30.18
CA LEU A 76 7.23 6.27 -29.77
C LEU A 76 8.07 6.73 -30.98
N PRO A 77 8.32 8.04 -31.08
CA PRO A 77 9.16 8.58 -32.15
C PRO A 77 10.62 8.13 -32.01
#